data_3c3989c3a51b458800dcb20383d0d671
#
_entry.id   3c3989c3a51b458800dcb20383d0d671
#
_cell.length_a   1.000
_cell.length_b   1.000
_cell.length_c   1.000
_cell.angle_alpha   90.00
_cell.angle_beta   90.00
_cell.angle_gamma   90.00
#
_symmetry.space_group_name_H-M   'P 1'
#
loop_
_entity.id
_entity.type
_entity.pdbx_description
1 polymer ?
#
loop_
_entity_poly.entity_id
_entity_poly.type
_entity_poly.pdbx_seq_one_letter_code
_entity_poly.pdbx_strand_id
1 'polypeptide(L)'
;MLSVDELVDRLIDLSFAEDIGDGDHTTLCCIPEDAMGKSHLLIKEDGILAGVEITKEVFHRFDPTMQVEVLMQDGTRVKKGDIAMIVSGKIRSLLQTERLMLNIMQRMSGIATMTDKYVERLKGTNTRVLDTRKTTPGMRMLEKQAVKIGGGCNHRIGLFDMILLKDNHVDFAGGIVNAIDRCHAYLKEKNLDLKIEIEVRSFDELNQVLEHGGVDRIMLDNFSVPDTKKAVDLIAGRFETESSGGITIDTIRSYAEQGVDFISVGALTHSVKGLDMSFKAC
;
A
#
# COMPACT_ATOMS: atom_id res chain seq x y z
N MET A 1 18.43 10.25 2.26
CA MET A 1 17.12 9.56 2.44
C MET A 1 17.41 8.07 2.30
N LEU A 2 16.80 7.20 3.14
CA LEU A 2 16.96 5.75 2.98
C LEU A 2 16.25 5.31 1.70
N SER A 3 16.85 4.37 0.97
CA SER A 3 16.19 3.70 -0.16
C SER A 3 15.05 2.79 0.31
N VAL A 4 14.23 2.29 -0.63
CA VAL A 4 13.19 1.30 -0.32
C VAL A 4 13.81 0.04 0.25
N ASP A 5 14.88 -0.45 -0.37
CA ASP A 5 15.57 -1.67 0.05
C ASP A 5 16.13 -1.52 1.47
N GLU A 6 16.79 -0.39 1.79
CA GLU A 6 17.28 -0.11 3.15
C GLU A 6 16.16 -0.06 4.19
N LEU A 7 14.95 0.40 3.82
CA LEU A 7 13.79 0.40 4.74
C LEU A 7 13.25 -1.01 4.96
N VAL A 8 13.21 -1.84 3.92
CA VAL A 8 12.80 -3.25 4.01
C VAL A 8 13.81 -4.05 4.83
N ASP A 9 15.09 -3.88 4.57
CA ASP A 9 16.18 -4.52 5.33
C ASP A 9 16.07 -4.25 6.83
N ARG A 10 15.87 -2.98 7.19
CA ARG A 10 15.71 -2.60 8.61
C ARG A 10 14.45 -3.19 9.24
N LEU A 11 13.38 -3.31 8.48
CA LEU A 11 12.15 -3.96 8.95
C LEU A 11 12.42 -5.45 9.24
N ILE A 12 13.09 -6.15 8.35
CA ILE A 12 13.42 -7.58 8.50
C ILE A 12 14.34 -7.77 9.72
N ASP A 13 15.41 -6.98 9.85
CA ASP A 13 16.35 -7.06 10.98
C ASP A 13 15.66 -6.80 12.32
N LEU A 14 14.82 -5.75 12.39
CA LEU A 14 14.06 -5.44 13.59
C LEU A 14 13.10 -6.56 13.96
N SER A 15 12.43 -7.15 12.95
CA SER A 15 11.47 -8.23 13.17
C SER A 15 12.14 -9.52 13.66
N PHE A 16 13.33 -9.86 13.16
CA PHE A 16 14.10 -10.98 13.69
C PHE A 16 14.60 -10.71 15.11
N ALA A 17 15.05 -9.48 15.40
CA ALA A 17 15.47 -9.12 16.74
C ALA A 17 14.31 -9.18 17.75
N GLU A 18 13.09 -8.78 17.32
CA GLU A 18 11.87 -8.83 18.13
C GLU A 18 11.41 -10.27 18.42
N ASP A 19 11.43 -11.14 17.41
CA ASP A 19 10.82 -12.48 17.50
C ASP A 19 11.78 -13.53 18.09
N ILE A 20 13.08 -13.44 17.79
CA ILE A 20 14.08 -14.45 18.18
C ILE A 20 14.79 -14.06 19.48
N GLY A 21 15.09 -12.77 19.70
CA GLY A 21 15.78 -12.29 20.88
C GLY A 21 17.14 -12.96 21.09
N ASP A 22 17.31 -13.63 22.23
CA ASP A 22 18.51 -14.40 22.59
C ASP A 22 18.47 -15.87 22.12
N GLY A 23 17.37 -16.30 21.46
CA GLY A 23 17.26 -17.60 20.80
C GLY A 23 15.85 -18.19 20.80
N ASP A 24 15.52 -18.92 19.76
CA ASP A 24 14.33 -19.78 19.70
C ASP A 24 14.60 -21.07 20.49
N HIS A 25 14.35 -21.00 21.79
CA HIS A 25 14.64 -22.10 22.73
C HIS A 25 13.88 -23.40 22.38
N THR A 26 12.68 -23.31 21.82
CA THR A 26 11.90 -24.49 21.38
C THR A 26 12.62 -25.20 20.25
N THR A 27 13.00 -24.50 19.22
CA THR A 27 13.73 -25.06 18.08
C THR A 27 15.11 -25.57 18.51
N LEU A 28 15.84 -24.80 19.32
CA LEU A 28 17.18 -25.14 19.76
C LEU A 28 17.23 -26.40 20.62
N CYS A 29 16.22 -26.63 21.47
CA CYS A 29 16.17 -27.84 22.32
C CYS A 29 15.65 -29.08 21.61
N CYS A 30 14.79 -28.92 20.58
CA CYS A 30 14.11 -30.05 19.92
C CYS A 30 14.79 -30.52 18.63
N ILE A 31 15.48 -29.63 17.90
CA ILE A 31 15.97 -29.89 16.54
C ILE A 31 17.50 -29.94 16.53
N PRO A 32 18.12 -31.02 16.02
CA PRO A 32 19.56 -31.08 15.80
C PRO A 32 20.04 -29.94 14.86
N GLU A 33 21.28 -29.47 15.09
CA GLU A 33 21.83 -28.32 14.35
C GLU A 33 21.97 -28.57 12.83
N ASP A 34 22.29 -29.80 12.48
CA ASP A 34 22.55 -30.28 11.11
C ASP A 34 21.31 -30.87 10.41
N ALA A 35 20.16 -30.87 11.12
CA ALA A 35 18.94 -31.44 10.57
C ALA A 35 18.44 -30.62 9.37
N MET A 36 18.25 -31.29 8.22
CA MET A 36 17.76 -30.72 6.97
C MET A 36 16.31 -31.14 6.73
N GLY A 37 15.53 -30.23 6.11
CA GLY A 37 14.13 -30.52 5.81
C GLY A 37 13.57 -29.63 4.72
N LYS A 38 12.26 -29.82 4.49
CA LYS A 38 11.46 -29.03 3.54
C LYS A 38 10.16 -28.62 4.19
N SER A 39 9.67 -27.46 3.79
CA SER A 39 8.34 -26.97 4.12
C SER A 39 7.70 -26.35 2.90
N HIS A 40 6.37 -26.36 2.83
CA HIS A 40 5.62 -25.69 1.77
C HIS A 40 4.67 -24.64 2.33
N LEU A 41 4.47 -23.55 1.58
CA LEU A 41 3.48 -22.52 1.88
C LEU A 41 2.12 -22.93 1.31
N LEU A 42 1.20 -23.29 2.19
CA LEU A 42 -0.17 -23.71 1.88
C LEU A 42 -1.13 -22.53 2.00
N ILE A 43 -1.87 -22.25 0.93
CA ILE A 43 -2.94 -21.26 0.89
C ILE A 43 -4.21 -21.82 1.54
N LYS A 44 -4.83 -21.10 2.45
CA LYS A 44 -6.02 -21.55 3.19
C LYS A 44 -7.28 -20.73 2.89
N GLU A 45 -7.15 -19.64 2.12
CA GLU A 45 -8.23 -18.77 1.72
C GLU A 45 -8.00 -18.27 0.28
N ASP A 46 -9.08 -18.08 -0.51
CA ASP A 46 -8.98 -17.57 -1.88
C ASP A 46 -8.60 -16.08 -1.89
N GLY A 47 -7.70 -15.67 -2.78
CA GLY A 47 -7.26 -14.27 -2.86
C GLY A 47 -6.21 -13.99 -3.92
N ILE A 48 -5.50 -12.90 -3.74
CA ILE A 48 -4.34 -12.48 -4.55
C ILE A 48 -3.08 -12.68 -3.72
N LEU A 49 -2.13 -13.46 -4.24
CA LEU A 49 -0.84 -13.68 -3.60
C LEU A 49 0.03 -12.43 -3.68
N ALA A 50 0.65 -12.03 -2.57
CA ALA A 50 1.60 -10.93 -2.55
C ALA A 50 2.64 -11.11 -1.43
N GLY A 51 3.90 -10.69 -1.71
CA GLY A 51 5.01 -10.76 -0.79
C GLY A 51 6.00 -11.89 -1.09
N VAL A 52 5.91 -12.55 -2.23
CA VAL A 52 6.80 -13.64 -2.65
C VAL A 52 8.26 -13.17 -2.71
N GLU A 53 8.52 -12.03 -3.37
CA GLU A 53 9.89 -11.50 -3.50
C GLU A 53 10.47 -11.08 -2.14
N ILE A 54 9.66 -10.43 -1.29
CA ILE A 54 10.09 -10.04 0.06
C ILE A 54 10.38 -11.28 0.92
N THR A 55 9.59 -12.33 0.77
CA THR A 55 9.79 -13.59 1.49
C THR A 55 11.10 -14.29 1.11
N LYS A 56 11.48 -14.23 -0.16
CA LYS A 56 12.81 -14.72 -0.60
C LYS A 56 13.94 -13.97 0.10
N GLU A 57 13.79 -12.65 0.24
CA GLU A 57 14.76 -11.81 0.96
C GLU A 57 14.80 -12.16 2.46
N VAL A 58 13.66 -12.39 3.10
CA VAL A 58 13.59 -12.85 4.50
C VAL A 58 14.39 -14.13 4.70
N PHE A 59 14.19 -15.13 3.85
CA PHE A 59 14.93 -16.39 3.94
C PHE A 59 16.43 -16.20 3.69
N HIS A 60 16.79 -15.51 2.60
CA HIS A 60 18.18 -15.29 2.23
C HIS A 60 18.96 -14.53 3.31
N ARG A 61 18.34 -13.52 3.90
CA ARG A 61 18.96 -12.69 4.94
C ARG A 61 19.16 -13.45 6.25
N PHE A 62 18.29 -14.39 6.57
CA PHE A 62 18.42 -15.25 7.74
C PHE A 62 19.44 -16.36 7.56
N ASP A 63 19.34 -17.10 6.46
CA ASP A 63 20.22 -18.20 6.10
C ASP A 63 20.36 -18.29 4.57
N PRO A 64 21.44 -17.78 3.99
CA PRO A 64 21.64 -17.74 2.54
C PRO A 64 21.77 -19.14 1.89
N THR A 65 21.85 -20.21 2.69
CA THR A 65 21.91 -21.59 2.18
C THR A 65 20.51 -22.17 1.88
N MET A 66 19.44 -21.52 2.34
CA MET A 66 18.07 -21.96 2.08
C MET A 66 17.74 -21.85 0.59
N GLN A 67 17.01 -22.85 0.08
CA GLN A 67 16.57 -22.89 -1.31
C GLN A 67 15.06 -22.65 -1.36
N VAL A 68 14.63 -21.66 -2.14
CA VAL A 68 13.23 -21.29 -2.32
C VAL A 68 12.79 -21.61 -3.74
N GLU A 69 11.88 -22.58 -3.89
CA GLU A 69 11.22 -22.91 -5.13
C GLU A 69 9.85 -22.19 -5.17
N VAL A 70 9.73 -21.18 -6.02
CA VAL A 70 8.50 -20.40 -6.18
C VAL A 70 7.61 -21.08 -7.22
N LEU A 71 6.42 -21.52 -6.81
CA LEU A 71 5.43 -22.14 -7.68
C LEU A 71 4.39 -21.13 -8.19
N MET A 72 4.14 -20.07 -7.41
CA MET A 72 3.19 -19.00 -7.75
C MET A 72 3.81 -17.62 -7.46
N GLN A 73 3.68 -16.70 -8.39
CA GLN A 73 4.25 -15.37 -8.32
C GLN A 73 3.28 -14.36 -7.69
N ASP A 74 3.81 -13.19 -7.27
CA ASP A 74 3.00 -12.05 -6.85
C ASP A 74 1.95 -11.68 -7.92
N GLY A 75 0.73 -11.37 -7.49
CA GLY A 75 -0.41 -11.07 -8.36
C GLY A 75 -1.21 -12.29 -8.82
N THR A 76 -0.74 -13.52 -8.55
CA THR A 76 -1.50 -14.73 -8.89
C THR A 76 -2.78 -14.82 -8.07
N ARG A 77 -3.91 -15.11 -8.72
CA ARG A 77 -5.15 -15.50 -8.04
C ARG A 77 -4.99 -16.92 -7.50
N VAL A 78 -4.97 -17.03 -6.18
CA VAL A 78 -4.80 -18.30 -5.47
C VAL A 78 -6.10 -18.80 -4.88
N LYS A 79 -6.19 -20.12 -4.70
CA LYS A 79 -7.33 -20.79 -4.09
C LYS A 79 -6.88 -21.57 -2.86
N LYS A 80 -7.84 -21.80 -1.97
CA LYS A 80 -7.61 -22.70 -0.83
C LYS A 80 -7.14 -24.08 -1.29
N GLY A 81 -6.00 -24.51 -0.75
CA GLY A 81 -5.33 -25.77 -1.07
C GLY A 81 -4.14 -25.63 -2.01
N ASP A 82 -3.93 -24.48 -2.63
CA ASP A 82 -2.77 -24.23 -3.48
C ASP A 82 -1.49 -24.21 -2.64
N ILE A 83 -0.39 -24.67 -3.25
CA ILE A 83 0.96 -24.55 -2.70
C ILE A 83 1.68 -23.45 -3.46
N ALA A 84 2.04 -22.37 -2.77
CA ALA A 84 2.63 -21.19 -3.41
C ALA A 84 4.15 -21.27 -3.54
N MET A 85 4.83 -21.94 -2.58
CA MET A 85 6.29 -22.15 -2.63
C MET A 85 6.68 -23.37 -1.81
N ILE A 86 7.88 -23.90 -2.12
CA ILE A 86 8.55 -24.94 -1.32
C ILE A 86 9.90 -24.36 -0.89
N VAL A 87 10.23 -24.51 0.40
CA VAL A 87 11.49 -24.04 0.96
C VAL A 87 12.23 -25.22 1.58
N SER A 88 13.51 -25.34 1.26
CA SER A 88 14.37 -26.40 1.81
C SER A 88 15.65 -25.84 2.39
N GLY A 89 16.11 -26.41 3.48
CA GLY A 89 17.31 -25.97 4.21
C GLY A 89 17.41 -26.59 5.59
N LYS A 90 18.15 -25.93 6.49
CA LYS A 90 18.21 -26.34 7.89
C LYS A 90 16.83 -26.20 8.53
N ILE A 91 16.37 -27.22 9.24
CA ILE A 91 15.05 -27.18 9.91
C ILE A 91 14.98 -26.03 10.90
N ARG A 92 16.08 -25.73 11.62
CA ARG A 92 16.13 -24.57 12.52
C ARG A 92 15.84 -23.26 11.78
N SER A 93 16.44 -23.03 10.61
CA SER A 93 16.22 -21.83 9.80
C SER A 93 14.77 -21.76 9.28
N LEU A 94 14.19 -22.89 8.84
CA LEU A 94 12.80 -22.96 8.40
C LEU A 94 11.82 -22.53 9.52
N LEU A 95 12.02 -23.04 10.74
CA LEU A 95 11.16 -22.75 11.89
C LEU A 95 11.29 -21.31 12.38
N GLN A 96 12.50 -20.78 12.44
CA GLN A 96 12.77 -19.42 12.93
C GLN A 96 12.33 -18.31 11.96
N THR A 97 12.23 -18.61 10.66
CA THR A 97 11.78 -17.65 9.64
C THR A 97 10.27 -17.72 9.39
N GLU A 98 9.60 -18.79 9.79
CA GLU A 98 8.18 -19.08 9.50
C GLU A 98 7.27 -17.93 9.87
N ARG A 99 7.38 -17.40 11.10
CA ARG A 99 6.43 -16.43 11.61
C ARG A 99 6.54 -15.08 10.89
N LEU A 100 7.75 -14.58 10.71
CA LEU A 100 7.98 -13.32 9.99
C LEU A 100 7.49 -13.42 8.53
N MET A 101 7.87 -14.49 7.85
CA MET A 101 7.43 -14.76 6.47
C MET A 101 5.90 -14.78 6.37
N LEU A 102 5.22 -15.54 7.23
CA LEU A 102 3.76 -15.62 7.24
C LEU A 102 3.11 -14.27 7.54
N ASN A 103 3.61 -13.51 8.50
CA ASN A 103 3.06 -12.20 8.84
C ASN A 103 3.14 -11.23 7.64
N ILE A 104 4.26 -11.22 6.93
CA ILE A 104 4.44 -10.38 5.73
C ILE A 104 3.49 -10.84 4.62
N MET A 105 3.52 -12.12 4.25
CA MET A 105 2.73 -12.63 3.12
C MET A 105 1.22 -12.56 3.38
N GLN A 106 0.78 -12.90 4.57
CA GLN A 106 -0.64 -12.79 4.95
C GLN A 106 -1.12 -11.33 4.87
N ARG A 107 -0.31 -10.38 5.39
CA ARG A 107 -0.62 -8.96 5.35
C ARG A 107 -0.67 -8.43 3.92
N MET A 108 0.37 -8.65 3.14
CA MET A 108 0.47 -8.17 1.77
C MET A 108 -0.61 -8.79 0.87
N SER A 109 -0.84 -10.10 0.98
CA SER A 109 -1.88 -10.79 0.20
C SER A 109 -3.30 -10.33 0.61
N GLY A 110 -3.53 -10.04 1.88
CA GLY A 110 -4.79 -9.44 2.34
C GLY A 110 -5.04 -8.07 1.69
N ILE A 111 -4.03 -7.20 1.65
CA ILE A 111 -4.08 -5.88 1.01
C ILE A 111 -4.30 -6.02 -0.50
N ALA A 112 -3.55 -6.88 -1.18
CA ALA A 112 -3.69 -7.11 -2.61
C ALA A 112 -5.10 -7.64 -2.95
N THR A 113 -5.62 -8.58 -2.15
CA THR A 113 -6.98 -9.13 -2.31
C THR A 113 -8.06 -8.07 -2.09
N MET A 114 -7.91 -7.22 -1.08
CA MET A 114 -8.85 -6.12 -0.85
C MET A 114 -8.80 -5.11 -2.00
N THR A 115 -7.61 -4.75 -2.44
CA THR A 115 -7.40 -3.81 -3.56
C THR A 115 -8.02 -4.35 -4.84
N ASP A 116 -7.82 -5.62 -5.17
CA ASP A 116 -8.43 -6.27 -6.33
C ASP A 116 -9.97 -6.16 -6.29
N LYS A 117 -10.60 -6.34 -5.13
CA LYS A 117 -12.05 -6.16 -4.98
C LYS A 117 -12.50 -4.73 -5.32
N TYR A 118 -11.74 -3.71 -4.91
CA TYR A 118 -12.03 -2.32 -5.27
C TYR A 118 -11.81 -2.06 -6.76
N VAL A 119 -10.73 -2.58 -7.34
CA VAL A 119 -10.45 -2.47 -8.78
C VAL A 119 -11.54 -3.13 -9.62
N GLU A 120 -12.05 -4.29 -9.21
CA GLU A 120 -13.17 -4.96 -9.87
C GLU A 120 -14.43 -4.08 -9.90
N ARG A 121 -14.70 -3.32 -8.84
CA ARG A 121 -15.83 -2.36 -8.81
C ARG A 121 -15.67 -1.20 -9.79
N LEU A 122 -14.44 -0.87 -10.16
CA LEU A 122 -14.12 0.23 -11.08
C LEU A 122 -14.09 -0.18 -12.55
N LYS A 123 -14.24 -1.45 -12.88
CA LYS A 123 -14.24 -1.94 -14.27
C LYS A 123 -15.26 -1.20 -15.14
N GLY A 124 -14.81 -0.76 -16.32
CA GLY A 124 -15.63 0.02 -17.26
C GLY A 124 -15.71 1.51 -16.96
N THR A 125 -14.95 2.01 -15.97
CA THR A 125 -14.68 3.44 -15.74
C THR A 125 -13.21 3.74 -16.01
N ASN A 126 -12.85 5.03 -16.12
CA ASN A 126 -11.46 5.47 -16.23
C ASN A 126 -10.82 5.75 -14.86
N THR A 127 -11.59 5.63 -13.78
CA THR A 127 -11.17 5.93 -12.41
C THR A 127 -10.23 4.87 -11.88
N ARG A 128 -9.19 5.29 -11.14
CA ARG A 128 -8.23 4.43 -10.46
C ARG A 128 -8.32 4.59 -8.94
N VAL A 129 -8.22 3.48 -8.21
CA VAL A 129 -8.17 3.52 -6.75
C VAL A 129 -6.74 3.78 -6.27
N LEU A 130 -6.61 4.69 -5.29
CA LEU A 130 -5.36 5.03 -4.62
C LEU A 130 -5.35 4.54 -3.18
N ASP A 131 -4.17 4.17 -2.71
CA ASP A 131 -3.90 4.04 -1.29
C ASP A 131 -3.74 5.44 -0.61
N THR A 132 -3.35 5.43 0.65
CA THR A 132 -3.07 6.64 1.43
C THR A 132 -1.79 6.46 2.25
N ARG A 133 -1.47 7.44 3.12
CA ARG A 133 -0.42 7.30 4.13
C ARG A 133 -0.90 6.65 5.43
N LYS A 134 -2.14 6.17 5.50
CA LYS A 134 -2.71 5.44 6.65
C LYS A 134 -2.23 3.99 6.65
N THR A 135 -0.92 3.80 6.77
CA THR A 135 -0.24 2.51 6.75
C THR A 135 0.26 2.12 8.14
N THR A 136 0.51 0.83 8.37
CA THR A 136 1.19 0.35 9.57
C THR A 136 2.59 0.98 9.65
N PRO A 137 2.98 1.55 10.81
CA PRO A 137 4.33 2.09 10.99
C PRO A 137 5.40 1.06 10.62
N GLY A 138 6.40 1.48 9.83
CA GLY A 138 7.47 0.60 9.32
C GLY A 138 7.11 -0.23 8.09
N MET A 139 5.83 -0.55 7.85
CA MET A 139 5.41 -1.44 6.75
C MET A 139 4.95 -0.72 5.47
N ARG A 140 5.04 0.60 5.39
CA ARG A 140 4.48 1.38 4.27
C ARG A 140 4.94 0.90 2.90
N MET A 141 6.21 0.56 2.76
CA MET A 141 6.75 0.13 1.46
C MET A 141 6.09 -1.17 1.00
N LEU A 142 5.95 -2.14 1.90
CA LEU A 142 5.31 -3.43 1.63
C LEU A 142 3.80 -3.28 1.37
N GLU A 143 3.11 -2.48 2.17
CA GLU A 143 1.66 -2.26 2.02
C GLU A 143 1.33 -1.55 0.71
N LYS A 144 2.12 -0.53 0.31
CA LYS A 144 1.95 0.16 -0.96
C LYS A 144 2.31 -0.73 -2.17
N GLN A 145 3.32 -1.58 -2.03
CA GLN A 145 3.63 -2.60 -3.04
C GLN A 145 2.46 -3.58 -3.20
N ALA A 146 1.86 -4.03 -2.11
CA ALA A 146 0.71 -4.92 -2.13
C ALA A 146 -0.52 -4.28 -2.82
N VAL A 147 -0.74 -2.97 -2.64
CA VAL A 147 -1.78 -2.23 -3.38
C VAL A 147 -1.53 -2.29 -4.89
N LYS A 148 -0.28 -2.08 -5.36
CA LYS A 148 0.06 -2.22 -6.79
C LYS A 148 -0.17 -3.64 -7.30
N ILE A 149 0.23 -4.65 -6.53
CA ILE A 149 0.04 -6.07 -6.88
C ILE A 149 -1.46 -6.38 -7.02
N GLY A 150 -2.32 -5.79 -6.19
CA GLY A 150 -3.77 -5.89 -6.29
C GLY A 150 -4.42 -5.07 -7.43
N GLY A 151 -3.62 -4.37 -8.25
CA GLY A 151 -4.10 -3.58 -9.40
C GLY A 151 -4.47 -2.12 -9.08
N GLY A 152 -4.26 -1.66 -7.85
CA GLY A 152 -4.43 -0.27 -7.46
C GLY A 152 -3.20 0.60 -7.80
N CYS A 153 -3.29 1.87 -7.46
CA CYS A 153 -2.20 2.84 -7.62
C CYS A 153 -1.77 3.40 -6.27
N ASN A 154 -0.53 3.86 -6.18
CA ASN A 154 -0.05 4.52 -4.98
C ASN A 154 -0.31 6.04 -5.06
N HIS A 155 -0.86 6.60 -4.00
CA HIS A 155 -0.73 8.01 -3.68
C HIS A 155 0.72 8.29 -3.21
N ARG A 156 1.07 9.54 -2.92
CA ARG A 156 2.41 9.89 -2.41
C ARG A 156 2.91 8.92 -1.34
N ILE A 157 4.20 8.61 -1.42
CA ILE A 157 4.86 7.68 -0.49
C ILE A 157 5.04 8.31 0.88
N GLY A 158 5.44 9.59 0.89
CA GLY A 158 5.76 10.29 2.12
C GLY A 158 5.35 11.77 2.08
N LEU A 159 6.07 12.59 2.81
CA LEU A 159 5.92 14.04 2.79
C LEU A 159 6.91 14.71 1.82
N PHE A 160 7.71 13.92 1.12
CA PHE A 160 8.86 14.35 0.35
C PHE A 160 8.66 14.22 -1.18
N ASP A 161 7.70 13.45 -1.65
CA ASP A 161 7.54 13.10 -3.07
C ASP A 161 6.35 13.80 -3.76
N MET A 162 5.50 14.49 -3.00
CA MET A 162 4.42 15.34 -3.52
C MET A 162 3.92 16.29 -2.43
N ILE A 163 3.62 17.53 -2.78
CA ILE A 163 2.91 18.48 -1.91
C ILE A 163 1.42 18.12 -1.91
N LEU A 164 0.83 18.01 -0.72
CA LEU A 164 -0.62 17.91 -0.54
C LEU A 164 -1.04 18.95 0.49
N LEU A 165 -1.68 20.01 -0.01
CA LEU A 165 -2.28 21.07 0.79
C LEU A 165 -3.59 20.57 1.37
N LYS A 166 -3.63 20.35 2.66
CA LYS A 166 -4.81 19.93 3.42
C LYS A 166 -5.48 21.14 4.07
N ASP A 167 -6.69 20.93 4.59
CA ASP A 167 -7.48 21.91 5.34
C ASP A 167 -6.63 22.80 6.27
N ASN A 168 -5.91 22.18 7.19
CA ASN A 168 -5.06 22.90 8.14
C ASN A 168 -3.93 23.70 7.47
N HIS A 169 -3.36 23.21 6.36
CA HIS A 169 -2.34 23.98 5.63
C HIS A 169 -2.93 25.23 5.00
N VAL A 170 -4.11 25.11 4.42
CA VAL A 170 -4.84 26.23 3.81
C VAL A 170 -5.23 27.25 4.88
N ASP A 171 -5.81 26.79 5.99
CA ASP A 171 -6.27 27.65 7.08
C ASP A 171 -5.09 28.41 7.73
N PHE A 172 -3.97 27.74 8.04
CA PHE A 172 -2.78 28.38 8.60
C PHE A 172 -2.02 29.26 7.59
N ALA A 173 -2.15 29.01 6.29
CA ALA A 173 -1.57 29.87 5.27
C ALA A 173 -2.35 31.17 5.08
N GLY A 174 -3.60 31.24 5.57
CA GLY A 174 -4.51 32.38 5.37
C GLY A 174 -5.31 32.30 4.07
N GLY A 175 -5.61 31.05 3.61
CA GLY A 175 -6.48 30.74 2.48
C GLY A 175 -5.81 30.06 1.30
N ILE A 176 -6.62 29.64 0.33
CA ILE A 176 -6.26 28.84 -0.86
C ILE A 176 -5.12 29.51 -1.65
N VAL A 177 -5.31 30.75 -2.08
CA VAL A 177 -4.35 31.48 -2.93
C VAL A 177 -2.99 31.59 -2.23
N ASN A 178 -3.00 32.03 -0.96
CA ASN A 178 -1.76 32.14 -0.18
C ASN A 178 -1.03 30.81 -0.01
N ALA A 179 -1.77 29.72 0.17
CA ALA A 179 -1.17 28.39 0.31
C ALA A 179 -0.48 27.95 -1.00
N ILE A 180 -1.13 28.14 -2.14
CA ILE A 180 -0.58 27.78 -3.47
C ILE A 180 0.65 28.65 -3.78
N ASP A 181 0.57 29.97 -3.58
CA ASP A 181 1.68 30.90 -3.86
C ASP A 181 2.93 30.57 -3.02
N ARG A 182 2.72 30.26 -1.73
CA ARG A 182 3.82 29.82 -0.85
C ARG A 182 4.44 28.51 -1.31
N CYS A 183 3.65 27.56 -1.83
CA CYS A 183 4.18 26.33 -2.39
C CYS A 183 5.08 26.61 -3.61
N HIS A 184 4.63 27.45 -4.55
CA HIS A 184 5.45 27.81 -5.71
C HIS A 184 6.72 28.55 -5.32
N ALA A 185 6.66 29.49 -4.36
CA ALA A 185 7.83 30.19 -3.85
C ALA A 185 8.85 29.21 -3.23
N TYR A 186 8.36 28.24 -2.42
CA TYR A 186 9.19 27.20 -1.80
C TYR A 186 9.83 26.27 -2.84
N LEU A 187 9.06 25.77 -3.81
CA LEU A 187 9.58 24.91 -4.86
C LEU A 187 10.68 25.58 -5.67
N LYS A 188 10.47 26.87 -6.02
CA LYS A 188 11.45 27.70 -6.71
C LYS A 188 12.72 27.92 -5.87
N GLU A 189 12.57 28.27 -4.59
CA GLU A 189 13.70 28.49 -3.67
C GLU A 189 14.55 27.22 -3.50
N LYS A 190 13.90 26.08 -3.37
CA LYS A 190 14.56 24.77 -3.13
C LYS A 190 14.98 24.07 -4.42
N ASN A 191 14.65 24.60 -5.59
CA ASN A 191 14.85 23.97 -6.90
C ASN A 191 14.28 22.55 -6.94
N LEU A 192 13.01 22.39 -6.50
CA LEU A 192 12.29 21.11 -6.48
C LEU A 192 11.20 21.10 -7.55
N ASP A 193 11.06 19.95 -8.19
CA ASP A 193 9.98 19.63 -9.14
C ASP A 193 9.03 18.61 -8.51
N LEU A 194 8.10 19.08 -7.69
CA LEU A 194 7.08 18.26 -7.04
C LEU A 194 5.69 18.67 -7.49
N LYS A 195 4.83 17.69 -7.75
CA LYS A 195 3.41 17.93 -7.98
C LYS A 195 2.75 18.56 -6.75
N ILE A 196 1.76 19.41 -7.01
CA ILE A 196 0.92 20.04 -5.98
C ILE A 196 -0.50 19.50 -6.10
N GLU A 197 -0.97 18.90 -5.02
CA GLU A 197 -2.37 18.54 -4.83
C GLU A 197 -2.98 19.40 -3.74
N ILE A 198 -4.24 19.81 -3.91
CA ILE A 198 -4.98 20.60 -2.91
C ILE A 198 -6.31 19.93 -2.58
N GLU A 199 -6.58 19.81 -1.29
CA GLU A 199 -7.86 19.37 -0.75
C GLU A 199 -8.84 20.55 -0.66
N VAL A 200 -10.04 20.41 -1.25
CA VAL A 200 -11.12 21.40 -1.18
C VAL A 200 -12.33 20.80 -0.48
N ARG A 201 -12.95 21.60 0.42
CA ARG A 201 -14.08 21.21 1.28
C ARG A 201 -15.42 21.77 0.80
N SER A 202 -15.38 22.70 -0.16
CA SER A 202 -16.56 23.41 -0.65
C SER A 202 -16.40 23.87 -2.09
N PHE A 203 -17.52 24.25 -2.72
CA PHE A 203 -17.48 24.89 -4.04
C PHE A 203 -16.82 26.26 -4.03
N ASP A 204 -16.86 27.00 -2.91
CA ASP A 204 -16.17 28.28 -2.80
C ASP A 204 -14.65 28.10 -2.82
N GLU A 205 -14.11 27.10 -2.13
CA GLU A 205 -12.70 26.73 -2.21
C GLU A 205 -12.33 26.21 -3.61
N LEU A 206 -13.18 25.35 -4.19
CA LEU A 206 -12.98 24.87 -5.55
C LEU A 206 -12.89 26.04 -6.55
N ASN A 207 -13.80 27.01 -6.49
CA ASN A 207 -13.80 28.16 -7.39
C ASN A 207 -12.51 28.98 -7.24
N GLN A 208 -12.01 29.20 -6.02
CA GLN A 208 -10.73 29.90 -5.80
C GLN A 208 -9.57 29.15 -6.46
N VAL A 209 -9.52 27.81 -6.35
CA VAL A 209 -8.50 27.02 -7.03
C VAL A 209 -8.64 27.12 -8.55
N LEU A 210 -9.87 27.08 -9.08
CA LEU A 210 -10.13 27.14 -10.53
C LEU A 210 -9.77 28.51 -11.13
N GLU A 211 -9.93 29.60 -10.36
CA GLU A 211 -9.56 30.96 -10.76
C GLU A 211 -8.05 31.18 -10.68
N HIS A 212 -7.40 30.70 -9.63
CA HIS A 212 -5.97 30.91 -9.39
C HIS A 212 -5.08 29.94 -10.20
N GLY A 213 -5.46 28.66 -10.26
CA GLY A 213 -4.64 27.60 -10.86
C GLY A 213 -3.45 27.21 -9.99
N GLY A 214 -2.39 26.74 -10.64
CA GLY A 214 -1.11 26.45 -9.99
C GLY A 214 -1.07 25.16 -9.20
N VAL A 215 -1.98 24.22 -9.47
CA VAL A 215 -1.99 22.86 -8.88
C VAL A 215 -2.07 21.81 -9.99
N ASP A 216 -1.67 20.58 -9.68
CA ASP A 216 -1.77 19.45 -10.62
C ASP A 216 -3.04 18.65 -10.40
N ARG A 217 -3.49 18.54 -9.14
CA ARG A 217 -4.67 17.74 -8.76
C ARG A 217 -5.51 18.45 -7.72
N ILE A 218 -6.82 18.26 -7.81
CA ILE A 218 -7.81 18.74 -6.86
C ILE A 218 -8.47 17.53 -6.18
N MET A 219 -8.34 17.44 -4.85
CA MET A 219 -9.02 16.44 -4.04
C MET A 219 -10.33 17.02 -3.51
N LEU A 220 -11.44 16.38 -3.86
CA LEU A 220 -12.79 16.68 -3.40
C LEU A 220 -13.01 15.93 -2.07
N ASP A 221 -12.81 16.61 -0.94
CA ASP A 221 -12.92 16.00 0.38
C ASP A 221 -14.36 15.96 0.88
N ASN A 222 -14.87 14.77 1.14
CA ASN A 222 -16.23 14.52 1.63
C ASN A 222 -17.36 15.12 0.77
N PHE A 223 -17.14 15.33 -0.52
CA PHE A 223 -18.21 15.72 -1.45
C PHE A 223 -19.21 14.57 -1.60
N SER A 224 -20.51 14.91 -1.68
CA SER A 224 -21.53 13.95 -2.03
C SER A 224 -21.39 13.49 -3.50
N VAL A 225 -21.96 12.35 -3.87
CA VAL A 225 -21.93 11.88 -5.27
C VAL A 225 -22.50 12.93 -6.26
N PRO A 226 -23.65 13.58 -5.98
CA PRO A 226 -24.13 14.67 -6.85
C PRO A 226 -23.22 15.90 -6.89
N ASP A 227 -22.57 16.24 -5.78
CA ASP A 227 -21.66 17.39 -5.75
C ASP A 227 -20.33 17.05 -6.43
N THR A 228 -19.86 15.80 -6.34
CA THR A 228 -18.71 15.30 -7.12
C THR A 228 -18.96 15.49 -8.61
N LYS A 229 -20.16 15.14 -9.11
CA LYS A 229 -20.51 15.37 -10.53
C LYS A 229 -20.41 16.83 -10.92
N LYS A 230 -21.01 17.73 -10.11
CA LYS A 230 -20.95 19.17 -10.37
C LYS A 230 -19.50 19.68 -10.35
N ALA A 231 -18.69 19.22 -9.41
CA ALA A 231 -17.30 19.62 -9.30
C ALA A 231 -16.48 19.16 -10.51
N VAL A 232 -16.64 17.91 -10.97
CA VAL A 232 -15.98 17.38 -12.17
C VAL A 232 -16.37 18.20 -13.40
N ASP A 233 -17.67 18.53 -13.56
CA ASP A 233 -18.15 19.35 -14.67
C ASP A 233 -17.55 20.78 -14.63
N LEU A 234 -17.40 21.38 -13.45
CA LEU A 234 -16.77 22.71 -13.28
C LEU A 234 -15.25 22.65 -13.57
N ILE A 235 -14.58 21.60 -13.14
CA ILE A 235 -13.14 21.40 -13.41
C ILE A 235 -12.89 21.18 -14.88
N ALA A 236 -13.80 20.52 -15.58
CA ALA A 236 -13.81 20.35 -17.04
C ALA A 236 -12.46 19.84 -17.61
N GLY A 237 -11.80 18.91 -16.92
CA GLY A 237 -10.54 18.28 -17.36
C GLY A 237 -9.29 19.19 -17.26
N ARG A 238 -9.38 20.35 -16.65
CA ARG A 238 -8.23 21.25 -16.46
C ARG A 238 -7.20 20.75 -15.45
N PHE A 239 -7.62 19.94 -14.50
CA PHE A 239 -6.83 19.38 -13.41
C PHE A 239 -7.18 17.90 -13.24
N GLU A 240 -6.23 17.07 -12.75
CA GLU A 240 -6.57 15.75 -12.24
C GLU A 240 -7.54 15.88 -11.05
N THR A 241 -8.47 14.94 -10.93
CA THR A 241 -9.51 14.96 -9.89
C THR A 241 -9.39 13.73 -8.99
N GLU A 242 -9.51 13.95 -7.68
CA GLU A 242 -9.55 12.86 -6.69
C GLU A 242 -10.77 13.01 -5.79
N SER A 243 -11.54 11.96 -5.57
CA SER A 243 -12.54 11.90 -4.49
C SER A 243 -11.95 11.23 -3.26
N SER A 244 -12.19 11.84 -2.10
CA SER A 244 -11.74 11.35 -0.78
C SER A 244 -12.84 11.52 0.27
N GLY A 245 -12.73 10.77 1.37
CA GLY A 245 -13.65 10.87 2.52
C GLY A 245 -14.70 9.76 2.55
N GLY A 246 -14.56 8.79 3.47
CA GLY A 246 -15.58 7.78 3.81
C GLY A 246 -16.01 6.84 2.68
N ILE A 247 -15.29 6.79 1.56
CA ILE A 247 -15.66 5.96 0.40
C ILE A 247 -15.37 4.49 0.68
N THR A 248 -16.38 3.65 0.53
CA THR A 248 -16.34 2.20 0.80
C THR A 248 -16.45 1.39 -0.50
N ILE A 249 -16.29 0.07 -0.40
CA ILE A 249 -16.45 -0.84 -1.55
C ILE A 249 -17.86 -0.79 -2.16
N ASP A 250 -18.87 -0.44 -1.35
CA ASP A 250 -20.26 -0.36 -1.82
C ASP A 250 -20.57 0.97 -2.50
N THR A 251 -19.81 2.03 -2.16
CA THR A 251 -20.05 3.39 -2.69
C THR A 251 -19.05 3.81 -3.76
N ILE A 252 -17.89 3.16 -3.88
CA ILE A 252 -16.81 3.58 -4.80
C ILE A 252 -17.31 3.69 -6.25
N ARG A 253 -18.16 2.77 -6.69
CA ARG A 253 -18.69 2.76 -8.05
C ARG A 253 -19.48 4.03 -8.38
N SER A 254 -20.32 4.50 -7.45
CA SER A 254 -21.14 5.71 -7.65
C SER A 254 -20.29 6.98 -7.79
N TYR A 255 -19.16 7.07 -7.10
CA TYR A 255 -18.20 8.16 -7.27
C TYR A 255 -17.45 8.07 -8.61
N ALA A 256 -17.01 6.88 -8.98
CA ALA A 256 -16.28 6.65 -10.24
C ALA A 256 -17.12 7.01 -11.47
N GLU A 257 -18.42 6.74 -11.43
CA GLU A 257 -19.37 7.08 -12.51
C GLU A 257 -19.56 8.59 -12.70
N GLN A 258 -19.10 9.42 -11.74
CA GLN A 258 -19.09 10.87 -11.89
C GLN A 258 -17.90 11.39 -12.71
N GLY A 259 -16.93 10.53 -13.04
CA GLY A 259 -15.83 10.84 -13.94
C GLY A 259 -14.58 11.39 -13.26
N VAL A 260 -14.40 11.16 -11.95
CA VAL A 260 -13.13 11.46 -11.26
C VAL A 260 -12.01 10.55 -11.76
N ASP A 261 -10.77 11.06 -11.79
CA ASP A 261 -9.60 10.29 -12.21
C ASP A 261 -9.17 9.30 -11.14
N PHE A 262 -9.28 9.69 -9.88
CA PHE A 262 -8.83 8.91 -8.73
C PHE A 262 -9.85 8.89 -7.60
N ILE A 263 -9.80 7.80 -6.83
CA ILE A 263 -10.50 7.69 -5.53
C ILE A 263 -9.52 7.12 -4.51
N SER A 264 -9.23 7.87 -3.46
CA SER A 264 -8.37 7.39 -2.38
C SER A 264 -9.17 6.66 -1.31
N VAL A 265 -8.67 5.49 -0.91
CA VAL A 265 -9.32 4.60 0.04
C VAL A 265 -8.34 4.17 1.14
N GLY A 266 -8.46 4.75 2.32
CA GLY A 266 -7.61 4.39 3.46
C GLY A 266 -7.78 2.94 3.92
N ALA A 267 -8.99 2.37 3.76
CA ALA A 267 -9.29 1.01 4.17
C ALA A 267 -8.45 -0.06 3.45
N LEU A 268 -7.82 0.27 2.30
CA LEU A 268 -6.89 -0.64 1.61
C LEU A 268 -5.70 -1.06 2.47
N THR A 269 -5.33 -0.24 3.46
CA THR A 269 -4.16 -0.49 4.30
C THR A 269 -4.48 -0.53 5.79
N HIS A 270 -5.40 0.31 6.31
CA HIS A 270 -5.62 0.38 7.75
C HIS A 270 -6.66 -0.62 8.29
N SER A 271 -7.50 -1.25 7.44
CA SER A 271 -8.61 -2.14 7.88
C SER A 271 -8.67 -3.45 7.10
N VAL A 272 -7.51 -4.07 6.86
CA VAL A 272 -7.40 -5.30 6.07
C VAL A 272 -7.18 -6.50 6.96
N LYS A 273 -7.95 -7.57 6.70
CA LYS A 273 -7.71 -8.91 7.24
C LYS A 273 -6.60 -9.59 6.42
N GLY A 274 -5.61 -10.18 7.09
CA GLY A 274 -4.60 -11.01 6.43
C GLY A 274 -5.22 -12.22 5.72
N LEU A 275 -4.66 -12.61 4.57
CA LEU A 275 -5.06 -13.84 3.87
C LEU A 275 -4.54 -15.06 4.62
N ASP A 276 -5.40 -16.04 4.92
CA ASP A 276 -5.01 -17.19 5.74
C ASP A 276 -4.05 -18.12 4.97
N MET A 277 -2.89 -18.38 5.57
CA MET A 277 -1.83 -19.23 5.04
C MET A 277 -1.17 -20.03 6.17
N SER A 278 -0.55 -21.14 5.83
CA SER A 278 0.30 -21.90 6.77
C SER A 278 1.55 -22.44 6.10
N PHE A 279 2.61 -22.54 6.87
CA PHE A 279 3.87 -23.15 6.45
C PHE A 279 3.97 -24.55 7.08
N LYS A 280 4.08 -25.59 6.26
CA LYS A 280 3.97 -26.98 6.70
C LYS A 280 5.18 -27.80 6.26
N ALA A 281 5.74 -28.58 7.19
CA ALA A 281 6.74 -29.58 6.86
C ALA A 281 6.20 -30.61 5.85
N CYS A 282 7.05 -31.07 4.92
CA CYS A 282 6.73 -32.04 3.87
C CYS A 282 7.93 -32.96 3.54
#